data_a1e5dd1aeb0027b6a33ddedb922220a3
#
_entry.id   a1e5dd1aeb0027b6a33ddedb922220a3
#
_cell.length_a   1.000
_cell.length_b   1.000
_cell.length_c   1.000
_cell.angle_alpha   90.00
_cell.angle_beta   90.00
_cell.angle_gamma   90.00
#
_symmetry.space_group_name_H-M   'P 1'
#
loop_
_entity.id
_entity.type
_entity.pdbx_description
1 polymer ?
#
loop_
_entity_poly.entity_id
_entity_poly.type
_entity_poly.pdbx_seq_one_letter_code
_entity_poly.pdbx_strand_id
1 'polypeptide(L)'
;MIHSMTGYGVATRQAAFTDAHGAPSGNVATVSVEFRTVNSRFLDLFFRAPEECRAFEPALREMLMSALSRGKLECRINLQRQEAASDVAALNVGVLQQLAKLEQAVTRYLPASGSLRMGEILRWPGVLAEPELTQDALRDAVVDAAKEALKQLLESRRREGDALKAMLLDRVDAMLKIVEELSPMVPNLIQQHQDKLTERLREAFGLAAPEGTPALTRDELSERIRQEATVYGIRIDIAEELSRLQAHLRETRHLLEKGGQLGKRLDFMMQELNREANTLGSKAAQGTGRCIDGAQAVDRADARAGPEPRITP
;
A
#
# COMPACT_ATOMS: atom_id res chain seq x y z
N MET A 1 -14.93 2.67 -0.86
CA MET A 1 -13.89 2.11 0.02
C MET A 1 -12.54 2.46 -0.55
N ILE A 2 -11.56 2.72 0.31
CA ILE A 2 -10.16 2.97 -0.06
C ILE A 2 -9.38 1.70 0.27
N HIS A 3 -8.57 1.22 -0.68
CA HIS A 3 -7.72 0.05 -0.49
C HIS A 3 -6.26 0.50 -0.58
N SER A 4 -5.44 0.03 0.36
CA SER A 4 -3.99 0.15 0.21
C SER A 4 -3.48 -0.66 -0.98
N MET A 5 -2.32 -0.31 -1.50
CA MET A 5 -1.63 -1.08 -2.52
C MET A 5 -0.69 -2.12 -1.93
N THR A 6 -0.32 -1.97 -0.67
CA THR A 6 0.45 -2.95 0.08
C THR A 6 -0.50 -3.95 0.72
N GLY A 7 -0.04 -5.19 0.86
CA GLY A 7 -0.81 -6.23 1.51
C GLY A 7 -0.09 -7.55 1.49
N TYR A 8 -0.54 -8.45 2.36
CA TYR A 8 0.01 -9.77 2.56
C TYR A 8 -1.12 -10.77 2.81
N GLY A 9 -0.99 -11.95 2.24
CA GLY A 9 -1.88 -13.08 2.49
C GLY A 9 -1.13 -14.39 2.32
N VAL A 10 -1.35 -15.33 3.21
CA VAL A 10 -0.75 -16.66 3.16
C VAL A 10 -1.78 -17.70 3.58
N ALA A 11 -1.82 -18.80 2.85
CA ALA A 11 -2.68 -19.93 3.22
C ALA A 11 -1.98 -21.24 2.90
N THR A 12 -2.33 -22.23 3.67
CA THR A 12 -1.78 -23.58 3.58
C THR A 12 -2.89 -24.59 3.39
N ARG A 13 -2.67 -25.57 2.51
CA ARG A 13 -3.57 -26.70 2.27
C ARG A 13 -2.75 -27.99 2.20
N GLN A 14 -3.41 -29.07 2.49
CA GLN A 14 -2.81 -30.42 2.41
C GLN A 14 -3.36 -31.13 1.17
N ALA A 15 -2.47 -31.77 0.43
CA ALA A 15 -2.81 -32.72 -0.63
C ALA A 15 -2.41 -34.12 -0.16
N ALA A 16 -3.33 -35.05 -0.23
CA ALA A 16 -3.09 -36.43 0.16
C ALA A 16 -2.40 -37.18 -0.99
N PHE A 17 -1.46 -38.03 -0.64
CA PHE A 17 -0.89 -39.01 -1.56
C PHE A 17 -1.83 -40.21 -1.68
N THR A 18 -1.86 -40.80 -2.86
CA THR A 18 -2.58 -42.04 -3.12
C THR A 18 -1.60 -43.21 -3.30
N ASP A 19 -2.01 -44.40 -2.88
CA ASP A 19 -1.30 -45.62 -3.18
C ASP A 19 -1.53 -46.09 -4.63
N ALA A 20 -0.91 -47.16 -5.04
CA ALA A 20 -1.05 -47.75 -6.37
C ALA A 20 -2.49 -48.20 -6.70
N HIS A 21 -3.41 -48.21 -5.74
CA HIS A 21 -4.82 -48.57 -5.88
C HIS A 21 -5.76 -47.37 -5.79
N GLY A 22 -5.19 -46.14 -5.64
CA GLY A 22 -5.96 -44.88 -5.53
C GLY A 22 -6.51 -44.63 -4.12
N ALA A 23 -6.14 -45.39 -3.11
CA ALA A 23 -6.50 -45.15 -1.72
C ALA A 23 -5.54 -44.14 -1.05
N PRO A 24 -5.98 -43.35 -0.06
CA PRO A 24 -5.11 -42.43 0.67
C PRO A 24 -3.98 -43.17 1.37
N SER A 25 -2.72 -42.78 1.14
CA SER A 25 -1.54 -43.49 1.67
C SER A 25 -1.09 -43.02 3.06
N GLY A 26 -1.78 -42.05 3.69
CA GLY A 26 -1.36 -41.45 4.95
C GLY A 26 -0.26 -40.36 4.78
N ASN A 27 0.48 -40.37 3.69
CA ASN A 27 1.43 -39.30 3.37
C ASN A 27 0.68 -38.03 2.91
N VAL A 28 1.19 -36.89 3.32
CA VAL A 28 0.60 -35.59 2.94
C VAL A 28 1.65 -34.64 2.37
N ALA A 29 1.25 -33.90 1.35
CA ALA A 29 2.00 -32.75 0.87
C ALA A 29 1.35 -31.49 1.41
N THR A 30 2.11 -30.66 2.08
CA THR A 30 1.66 -29.35 2.55
C THR A 30 2.03 -28.31 1.51
N VAL A 31 1.01 -27.70 0.91
CA VAL A 31 1.13 -26.60 -0.06
C VAL A 31 0.90 -25.30 0.69
N SER A 32 1.86 -24.38 0.66
CA SER A 32 1.71 -23.02 1.16
C SER A 32 1.79 -22.04 0.00
N VAL A 33 0.77 -21.19 -0.12
CA VAL A 33 0.73 -20.09 -1.10
C VAL A 33 0.78 -18.77 -0.37
N GLU A 34 1.73 -17.94 -0.75
CA GLU A 34 1.96 -16.61 -0.18
C GLU A 34 1.81 -15.55 -1.28
N PHE A 35 1.02 -14.52 -1.02
CA PHE A 35 0.90 -13.34 -1.86
C PHE A 35 1.39 -12.11 -1.12
N ARG A 36 2.26 -11.36 -1.77
CA ARG A 36 2.75 -10.08 -1.29
C ARG A 36 2.60 -9.03 -2.37
N THR A 37 1.97 -7.90 -2.03
CA THR A 37 1.81 -6.78 -2.97
C THR A 37 2.55 -5.55 -2.49
N VAL A 38 3.13 -4.82 -3.44
CA VAL A 38 3.73 -3.50 -3.23
C VAL A 38 3.21 -2.52 -4.28
N ASN A 39 3.36 -1.24 -4.01
CA ASN A 39 2.89 -0.19 -4.91
C ASN A 39 3.61 -0.27 -6.27
N SER A 40 2.83 -0.28 -7.36
CA SER A 40 3.33 -0.16 -8.74
C SER A 40 2.28 0.50 -9.63
N ARG A 41 2.75 1.17 -10.69
CA ARG A 41 1.87 1.82 -11.66
C ARG A 41 1.06 0.81 -12.48
N PHE A 42 1.65 -0.32 -12.83
CA PHE A 42 1.05 -1.41 -13.60
C PHE A 42 0.89 -2.65 -12.75
N LEU A 43 0.08 -3.59 -13.20
CA LEU A 43 -0.03 -4.90 -12.58
C LEU A 43 1.11 -5.80 -13.09
N ASP A 44 2.07 -6.11 -12.21
CA ASP A 44 3.16 -7.03 -12.46
C ASP A 44 3.03 -8.24 -11.57
N LEU A 45 3.01 -9.44 -12.15
CA LEU A 45 2.86 -10.71 -11.42
C LEU A 45 4.13 -11.53 -11.54
N PHE A 46 4.78 -11.77 -10.41
CA PHE A 46 5.98 -12.60 -10.29
C PHE A 46 5.64 -13.89 -9.55
N PHE A 47 5.99 -15.03 -10.16
CA PHE A 47 5.75 -16.34 -9.60
C PHE A 47 7.06 -17.01 -9.22
N ARG A 48 7.11 -17.55 -8.00
CA ARG A 48 8.16 -18.44 -7.52
C ARG A 48 7.49 -19.73 -7.06
N ALA A 49 7.64 -20.78 -7.85
CA ALA A 49 6.99 -22.05 -7.63
C ALA A 49 7.95 -23.22 -7.91
N PRO A 50 7.85 -24.33 -7.17
CA PRO A 50 8.48 -25.58 -7.53
C PRO A 50 8.05 -26.05 -8.92
N GLU A 51 8.84 -26.89 -9.56
CA GLU A 51 8.58 -27.42 -10.92
C GLU A 51 7.20 -28.04 -11.04
N GLU A 52 6.81 -28.83 -10.04
CA GLU A 52 5.52 -29.54 -9.99
C GLU A 52 4.31 -28.60 -9.98
N CYS A 53 4.48 -27.37 -9.49
CA CYS A 53 3.41 -26.37 -9.38
C CYS A 53 3.36 -25.39 -10.57
N ARG A 54 4.35 -25.40 -11.46
CA ARG A 54 4.41 -24.47 -12.61
C ARG A 54 3.24 -24.59 -13.57
N ALA A 55 2.71 -25.79 -13.73
CA ALA A 55 1.54 -26.03 -14.58
C ALA A 55 0.30 -25.24 -14.13
N PHE A 56 0.23 -24.79 -12.87
CA PHE A 56 -0.92 -24.07 -12.32
C PHE A 56 -0.79 -22.55 -12.42
N GLU A 57 0.39 -22.03 -12.79
CA GLU A 57 0.66 -20.59 -12.90
C GLU A 57 -0.37 -19.86 -13.79
N PRO A 58 -0.78 -20.36 -14.98
CA PRO A 58 -1.74 -19.66 -15.82
C PRO A 58 -3.09 -19.43 -15.11
N ALA A 59 -3.61 -20.43 -14.40
CA ALA A 59 -4.87 -20.33 -13.67
C ALA A 59 -4.79 -19.34 -12.50
N LEU A 60 -3.66 -19.35 -11.76
CA LEU A 60 -3.40 -18.39 -10.69
C LEU A 60 -3.25 -16.97 -11.24
N ARG A 61 -2.61 -16.81 -12.37
CA ARG A 61 -2.46 -15.52 -13.05
C ARG A 61 -3.81 -14.93 -13.44
N GLU A 62 -4.68 -15.73 -14.02
CA GLU A 62 -6.04 -15.30 -14.38
C GLU A 62 -6.84 -14.88 -13.14
N MET A 63 -6.80 -15.67 -12.06
CA MET A 63 -7.44 -15.35 -10.79
C MET A 63 -6.95 -14.01 -10.22
N LEU A 64 -5.64 -13.77 -10.23
CA LEU A 64 -5.04 -12.54 -9.71
C LEU A 64 -5.36 -11.33 -10.59
N MET A 65 -5.35 -11.47 -11.91
CA MET A 65 -5.70 -10.40 -12.86
C MET A 65 -7.18 -10.00 -12.77
N SER A 66 -8.07 -10.93 -12.44
CA SER A 66 -9.49 -10.60 -12.21
C SER A 66 -9.72 -9.84 -10.91
N ALA A 67 -8.89 -10.06 -9.88
CA ALA A 67 -9.04 -9.46 -8.56
C ALA A 67 -8.26 -8.15 -8.37
N LEU A 68 -7.18 -7.95 -9.12
CA LEU A 68 -6.25 -6.83 -8.95
C LEU A 68 -6.10 -6.03 -10.24
N SER A 69 -6.22 -4.71 -10.15
CA SER A 69 -6.08 -3.81 -11.30
C SER A 69 -4.67 -3.23 -11.46
N ARG A 70 -3.87 -3.16 -10.40
CA ARG A 70 -2.51 -2.61 -10.38
C ARG A 70 -1.74 -3.05 -9.15
N GLY A 71 -0.43 -2.89 -9.17
CA GLY A 71 0.50 -3.27 -8.12
C GLY A 71 1.48 -4.33 -8.58
N LYS A 72 2.62 -4.45 -7.93
CA LYS A 72 3.55 -5.55 -8.13
C LYS A 72 3.24 -6.62 -7.11
N LEU A 73 2.84 -7.81 -7.58
CA LEU A 73 2.52 -8.97 -6.74
C LEU A 73 3.59 -10.03 -6.91
N GLU A 74 4.12 -10.50 -5.79
CA GLU A 74 4.94 -11.71 -5.72
C GLU A 74 4.08 -12.84 -5.16
N CYS A 75 3.97 -13.93 -5.94
CA CYS A 75 3.35 -15.18 -5.56
C CYS A 75 4.46 -16.19 -5.26
N ARG A 76 4.50 -16.73 -4.05
CA ARG A 76 5.39 -17.83 -3.67
C ARG A 76 4.59 -19.06 -3.34
N ILE A 77 4.97 -20.17 -3.95
CA ILE A 77 4.38 -21.47 -3.67
C ILE A 77 5.49 -22.36 -3.08
N ASN A 78 5.24 -22.91 -1.90
CA ASN A 78 6.12 -23.85 -1.26
C ASN A 78 5.38 -25.19 -1.14
N LEU A 79 6.08 -26.27 -1.48
CA LEU A 79 5.61 -27.64 -1.38
C LEU A 79 6.52 -28.38 -0.40
N GLN A 80 5.95 -28.89 0.69
CA GLN A 80 6.64 -29.71 1.66
C GLN A 80 5.98 -31.08 1.71
N ARG A 81 6.75 -32.13 1.51
CA ARG A 81 6.29 -33.51 1.60
C ARG A 81 6.55 -34.00 3.02
N GLN A 82 5.54 -34.56 3.65
CA GLN A 82 5.62 -35.20 4.95
C GLN A 82 5.34 -36.68 4.75
N GLU A 83 6.36 -37.51 5.03
CA GLU A 83 6.22 -38.96 5.05
C GLU A 83 5.63 -39.37 6.40
N ALA A 84 4.62 -40.21 6.38
CA ALA A 84 4.10 -40.81 7.62
C ALA A 84 5.14 -41.74 8.21
N ALA A 85 5.45 -41.58 9.47
CA ALA A 85 6.53 -42.31 10.16
C ALA A 85 6.30 -43.84 10.28
N SER A 86 5.21 -44.39 9.75
CA SER A 86 4.77 -45.77 9.94
C SER A 86 4.49 -46.55 8.67
N ASP A 87 4.72 -46.02 7.47
CA ASP A 87 4.46 -46.79 6.26
C ASP A 87 5.61 -47.73 5.95
N VAL A 88 5.39 -49.01 6.29
CA VAL A 88 6.12 -50.10 5.64
C VAL A 88 5.77 -49.99 4.16
N ALA A 89 6.76 -49.62 3.34
CA ALA A 89 6.59 -49.44 1.89
C ALA A 89 5.81 -50.63 1.32
N ALA A 90 4.65 -50.37 0.71
CA ALA A 90 3.83 -51.41 0.13
C ALA A 90 4.57 -52.06 -1.05
N LEU A 91 4.49 -53.39 -1.16
CA LEU A 91 5.09 -54.09 -2.28
C LEU A 91 4.20 -54.00 -3.52
N ASN A 92 4.77 -53.60 -4.64
CA ASN A 92 4.08 -53.62 -5.95
C ASN A 92 4.10 -55.05 -6.50
N VAL A 93 3.02 -55.78 -6.22
CA VAL A 93 2.85 -57.19 -6.64
C VAL A 93 2.96 -57.36 -8.15
N GLY A 94 2.49 -56.38 -8.95
CA GLY A 94 2.58 -56.43 -10.41
C GLY A 94 4.02 -56.38 -10.91
N VAL A 95 4.87 -55.53 -10.34
CA VAL A 95 6.30 -55.44 -10.66
C VAL A 95 7.03 -56.71 -10.19
N LEU A 96 6.70 -57.25 -9.01
CA LEU A 96 7.25 -58.50 -8.52
C LEU A 96 6.95 -59.66 -9.44
N GLN A 97 5.72 -59.78 -9.95
CA GLN A 97 5.33 -60.80 -10.92
C GLN A 97 6.08 -60.67 -12.25
N GLN A 98 6.28 -59.43 -12.72
CA GLN A 98 7.09 -59.18 -13.93
C GLN A 98 8.56 -59.55 -13.71
N LEU A 99 9.13 -59.21 -12.55
CA LEU A 99 10.50 -59.55 -12.20
C LEU A 99 10.70 -61.05 -12.12
N ALA A 100 9.76 -61.79 -11.53
CA ALA A 100 9.80 -63.24 -11.48
C ALA A 100 9.77 -63.89 -12.88
N LYS A 101 8.96 -63.32 -13.80
CA LYS A 101 8.94 -63.79 -15.22
C LYS A 101 10.27 -63.49 -15.93
N LEU A 102 10.86 -62.33 -15.67
CA LEU A 102 12.18 -61.95 -16.22
C LEU A 102 13.29 -62.89 -15.68
N GLU A 103 13.30 -63.16 -14.39
CA GLU A 103 14.25 -64.08 -13.79
C GLU A 103 14.17 -65.47 -14.45
N GLN A 104 12.95 -66.05 -14.62
CA GLN A 104 12.74 -67.29 -15.30
C GLN A 104 13.24 -67.26 -16.77
N ALA A 105 12.99 -66.17 -17.51
CA ALA A 105 13.47 -66.02 -18.86
C ALA A 105 14.99 -65.94 -18.94
N VAL A 106 15.65 -65.16 -18.04
CA VAL A 106 17.13 -65.06 -17.98
C VAL A 106 17.74 -66.40 -17.65
N THR A 107 17.24 -67.11 -16.66
CA THR A 107 17.76 -68.46 -16.25
C THR A 107 17.69 -69.49 -17.41
N ARG A 108 16.69 -69.36 -18.29
CA ARG A 108 16.57 -70.21 -19.48
C ARG A 108 17.71 -70.00 -20.48
N TYR A 109 18.22 -68.78 -20.62
CA TYR A 109 19.31 -68.44 -21.55
C TYR A 109 20.69 -68.51 -20.87
N LEU A 110 20.73 -68.26 -19.57
CA LEU A 110 21.94 -68.28 -18.71
C LEU A 110 21.72 -69.14 -17.49
N PRO A 111 21.80 -70.49 -17.61
CA PRO A 111 21.52 -71.40 -16.51
C PRO A 111 22.42 -71.30 -15.30
N ALA A 112 23.60 -70.68 -15.45
CA ALA A 112 24.53 -70.39 -14.37
C ALA A 112 24.29 -69.09 -13.62
N SER A 113 23.26 -68.30 -14.02
CA SER A 113 22.89 -67.05 -13.30
C SER A 113 22.24 -67.41 -11.97
N GLY A 114 22.70 -66.81 -10.88
CA GLY A 114 22.08 -66.98 -9.57
C GLY A 114 20.75 -66.32 -9.47
N SER A 115 19.87 -66.73 -8.56
CA SER A 115 18.60 -66.06 -8.28
C SER A 115 18.83 -64.70 -7.63
N LEU A 116 17.91 -63.74 -7.90
CA LEU A 116 17.90 -62.43 -7.28
C LEU A 116 17.75 -62.52 -5.77
N ARG A 117 18.60 -61.81 -5.05
CA ARG A 117 18.51 -61.73 -3.58
C ARG A 117 17.43 -60.75 -3.14
N MET A 118 16.85 -60.92 -1.96
CA MET A 118 15.80 -60.06 -1.42
C MET A 118 16.20 -58.56 -1.46
N GLY A 119 17.46 -58.24 -1.10
CA GLY A 119 17.92 -56.84 -1.14
C GLY A 119 18.05 -56.26 -2.56
N GLU A 120 18.25 -57.11 -3.58
CA GLU A 120 18.26 -56.73 -4.99
C GLU A 120 16.84 -56.50 -5.51
N ILE A 121 15.92 -57.39 -5.11
CA ILE A 121 14.49 -57.28 -5.41
C ILE A 121 13.91 -55.98 -4.83
N LEU A 122 14.17 -55.70 -3.55
CA LEU A 122 13.64 -54.48 -2.90
C LEU A 122 14.23 -53.17 -3.44
N ARG A 123 15.42 -53.22 -4.05
CA ARG A 123 16.05 -52.06 -4.71
C ARG A 123 15.65 -51.93 -6.18
N TRP A 124 14.91 -52.90 -6.72
CA TRP A 124 14.49 -52.82 -8.11
C TRP A 124 13.48 -51.72 -8.29
N PRO A 125 13.63 -50.86 -9.30
CA PRO A 125 12.73 -49.72 -9.53
C PRO A 125 11.26 -50.15 -9.61
N GLY A 126 10.43 -49.56 -8.79
CA GLY A 126 9.00 -49.81 -8.75
C GLY A 126 8.53 -51.02 -7.94
N VAL A 127 9.43 -51.82 -7.30
CA VAL A 127 9.06 -52.92 -6.40
C VAL A 127 8.51 -52.38 -5.08
N LEU A 128 9.10 -51.35 -4.54
CA LEU A 128 8.49 -50.60 -3.45
C LEU A 128 7.54 -49.60 -4.07
N ALA A 129 6.28 -49.69 -3.72
CA ALA A 129 5.27 -48.72 -4.18
C ALA A 129 5.48 -47.40 -3.43
N GLU A 130 5.99 -46.42 -4.13
CA GLU A 130 6.01 -45.04 -3.61
C GLU A 130 4.62 -44.43 -3.76
N PRO A 131 4.07 -43.82 -2.70
CA PRO A 131 2.81 -43.12 -2.82
C PRO A 131 2.95 -41.96 -3.81
N GLU A 132 1.97 -41.80 -4.69
CA GLU A 132 1.99 -40.79 -5.75
C GLU A 132 1.12 -39.61 -5.37
N LEU A 133 1.65 -38.39 -5.54
CA LEU A 133 0.89 -37.18 -5.44
C LEU A 133 0.27 -36.89 -6.81
N THR A 134 -1.04 -37.11 -6.93
CA THR A 134 -1.74 -36.85 -8.19
C THR A 134 -1.75 -35.37 -8.53
N GLN A 135 -1.62 -35.06 -9.83
CA GLN A 135 -1.66 -33.67 -10.32
C GLN A 135 -2.98 -32.96 -9.96
N ASP A 136 -4.10 -33.71 -9.94
CA ASP A 136 -5.40 -33.13 -9.57
C ASP A 136 -5.47 -32.76 -8.08
N ALA A 137 -5.02 -33.61 -7.18
CA ALA A 137 -4.97 -33.32 -5.74
C ALA A 137 -4.04 -32.13 -5.44
N LEU A 138 -2.90 -32.08 -6.13
CA LEU A 138 -1.97 -30.94 -6.00
C LEU A 138 -2.58 -29.65 -6.53
N ARG A 139 -3.24 -29.71 -7.69
CA ARG A 139 -3.93 -28.55 -8.30
C ARG A 139 -4.99 -27.99 -7.37
N ASP A 140 -5.85 -28.86 -6.84
CA ASP A 140 -6.94 -28.44 -5.95
C ASP A 140 -6.40 -27.80 -4.68
N ALA A 141 -5.36 -28.37 -4.06
CA ALA A 141 -4.70 -27.81 -2.90
C ALA A 141 -4.05 -26.44 -3.19
N VAL A 142 -3.37 -26.28 -4.34
CA VAL A 142 -2.76 -25.01 -4.76
C VAL A 142 -3.83 -23.95 -5.01
N VAL A 143 -4.89 -24.29 -5.74
CA VAL A 143 -5.98 -23.35 -6.09
C VAL A 143 -6.73 -22.91 -4.84
N ASP A 144 -7.04 -23.82 -3.94
CA ASP A 144 -7.77 -23.47 -2.70
C ASP A 144 -6.90 -22.71 -1.70
N ALA A 145 -5.59 -23.02 -1.61
CA ALA A 145 -4.66 -22.18 -0.86
C ALA A 145 -4.57 -20.78 -1.47
N ALA A 146 -4.49 -20.67 -2.79
CA ALA A 146 -4.42 -19.40 -3.48
C ALA A 146 -5.68 -18.55 -3.29
N LYS A 147 -6.89 -19.13 -3.36
CA LYS A 147 -8.14 -18.42 -3.09
C LYS A 147 -8.17 -17.83 -1.68
N GLU A 148 -7.78 -18.62 -0.69
CA GLU A 148 -7.77 -18.18 0.71
C GLU A 148 -6.68 -17.12 0.96
N ALA A 149 -5.48 -17.30 0.39
CA ALA A 149 -4.41 -16.31 0.46
C ALA A 149 -4.82 -14.99 -0.20
N LEU A 150 -5.52 -15.04 -1.35
CA LEU A 150 -6.07 -13.86 -2.03
C LEU A 150 -7.10 -13.13 -1.17
N LYS A 151 -7.99 -13.86 -0.53
CA LYS A 151 -8.98 -13.28 0.39
C LYS A 151 -8.28 -12.54 1.53
N GLN A 152 -7.29 -13.14 2.16
CA GLN A 152 -6.51 -12.51 3.23
C GLN A 152 -5.74 -11.27 2.74
N LEU A 153 -5.17 -11.33 1.55
CA LEU A 153 -4.51 -10.20 0.90
C LEU A 153 -5.49 -9.02 0.73
N LEU A 154 -6.68 -9.26 0.18
CA LEU A 154 -7.69 -8.23 -0.03
C LEU A 154 -8.21 -7.65 1.29
N GLU A 155 -8.39 -8.46 2.32
CA GLU A 155 -8.77 -8.03 3.66
C GLU A 155 -7.66 -7.19 4.31
N SER A 156 -6.40 -7.58 4.16
CA SER A 156 -5.25 -6.83 4.63
C SER A 156 -5.20 -5.44 3.99
N ARG A 157 -5.34 -5.36 2.66
CA ARG A 157 -5.39 -4.10 1.90
C ARG A 157 -6.55 -3.21 2.29
N ARG A 158 -7.71 -3.79 2.60
CA ARG A 158 -8.87 -3.06 3.08
C ARG A 158 -8.62 -2.46 4.46
N ARG A 159 -8.16 -3.26 5.42
CA ARG A 159 -7.87 -2.79 6.79
C ARG A 159 -6.85 -1.66 6.81
N GLU A 160 -5.78 -1.80 6.03
CA GLU A 160 -4.76 -0.76 5.91
C GLU A 160 -5.33 0.51 5.24
N GLY A 161 -6.14 0.35 4.19
CA GLY A 161 -6.83 1.46 3.53
C GLY A 161 -7.79 2.21 4.44
N ASP A 162 -8.56 1.50 5.27
CA ASP A 162 -9.47 2.09 6.24
C ASP A 162 -8.72 2.83 7.36
N ALA A 163 -7.59 2.28 7.84
CA ALA A 163 -6.73 2.93 8.84
C ALA A 163 -6.09 4.22 8.28
N LEU A 164 -5.56 4.17 7.06
CA LEU A 164 -5.01 5.34 6.37
C LEU A 164 -6.08 6.42 6.15
N LYS A 165 -7.30 6.01 5.74
CA LYS A 165 -8.43 6.94 5.60
C LYS A 165 -8.74 7.66 6.90
N ALA A 166 -8.86 6.94 8.00
CA ALA A 166 -9.15 7.52 9.31
C ALA A 166 -8.06 8.53 9.71
N MET A 167 -6.78 8.15 9.58
CA MET A 167 -5.66 9.03 9.89
C MET A 167 -5.66 10.31 9.04
N LEU A 168 -5.94 10.21 7.73
CA LEU A 168 -6.01 11.38 6.85
C LEU A 168 -7.18 12.28 7.19
N LEU A 169 -8.36 11.72 7.51
CA LEU A 169 -9.52 12.50 7.95
C LEU A 169 -9.24 13.27 9.22
N ASP A 170 -8.62 12.64 10.22
CA ASP A 170 -8.23 13.31 11.48
C ASP A 170 -7.29 14.50 11.20
N ARG A 171 -6.34 14.34 10.26
CA ARG A 171 -5.43 15.44 9.87
C ARG A 171 -6.17 16.58 9.17
N VAL A 172 -7.02 16.25 8.21
CA VAL A 172 -7.84 17.25 7.49
C VAL A 172 -8.76 18.02 8.45
N ASP A 173 -9.40 17.32 9.40
CA ASP A 173 -10.27 17.93 10.39
C ASP A 173 -9.50 18.85 11.36
N ALA A 174 -8.29 18.43 11.77
CA ALA A 174 -7.39 19.28 12.56
C ALA A 174 -6.97 20.55 11.81
N MET A 175 -6.64 20.45 10.52
CA MET A 175 -6.30 21.60 9.67
C MET A 175 -7.52 22.52 9.47
N LEU A 176 -8.70 21.96 9.21
CA LEU A 176 -9.95 22.74 9.08
C LEU A 176 -10.22 23.55 10.35
N LYS A 177 -10.04 22.96 11.52
CA LYS A 177 -10.21 23.65 12.80
C LYS A 177 -9.27 24.83 12.95
N ILE A 178 -7.98 24.66 12.59
CA ILE A 178 -6.99 25.76 12.61
C ILE A 178 -7.43 26.90 11.67
N VAL A 179 -7.85 26.55 10.45
CA VAL A 179 -8.31 27.55 9.46
C VAL A 179 -9.57 28.28 9.96
N GLU A 180 -10.51 27.56 10.58
CA GLU A 180 -11.73 28.15 11.16
C GLU A 180 -11.43 29.09 12.34
N GLU A 181 -10.43 28.78 13.16
CA GLU A 181 -9.96 29.66 14.24
C GLU A 181 -9.27 30.92 13.69
N LEU A 182 -8.51 30.80 12.61
CA LEU A 182 -7.78 31.94 12.00
C LEU A 182 -8.68 32.83 11.13
N SER A 183 -9.68 32.26 10.46
CA SER A 183 -10.55 33.00 9.53
C SER A 183 -11.19 34.26 10.11
N PRO A 184 -11.75 34.27 11.34
CA PRO A 184 -12.36 35.48 11.92
C PRO A 184 -11.33 36.53 12.35
N MET A 185 -10.06 36.17 12.52
CA MET A 185 -9.01 37.11 12.90
C MET A 185 -8.59 38.02 11.76
N VAL A 186 -8.67 37.53 10.50
CA VAL A 186 -8.22 38.28 9.33
C VAL A 186 -9.04 39.54 9.07
N PRO A 187 -10.38 39.51 9.07
CA PRO A 187 -11.19 40.73 8.93
C PRO A 187 -10.87 41.78 10.01
N ASN A 188 -10.72 41.35 11.26
CA ASN A 188 -10.38 42.22 12.36
C ASN A 188 -8.99 42.90 12.18
N LEU A 189 -8.01 42.13 11.69
CA LEU A 189 -6.70 42.68 11.35
C LEU A 189 -6.75 43.68 10.20
N ILE A 190 -7.56 43.41 9.19
CA ILE A 190 -7.79 44.33 8.07
C ILE A 190 -8.45 45.64 8.56
N GLN A 191 -9.50 45.52 9.38
CA GLN A 191 -10.19 46.71 9.93
C GLN A 191 -9.26 47.55 10.82
N GLN A 192 -8.54 46.92 11.75
CA GLN A 192 -7.57 47.64 12.59
C GLN A 192 -6.51 48.37 11.78
N HIS A 193 -6.12 47.79 10.64
CA HIS A 193 -5.16 48.44 9.76
C HIS A 193 -5.76 49.61 8.99
N GLN A 194 -6.99 49.49 8.50
CA GLN A 194 -7.71 50.57 7.87
C GLN A 194 -7.92 51.77 8.83
N ASP A 195 -8.25 51.47 10.08
CA ASP A 195 -8.42 52.50 11.10
C ASP A 195 -7.10 53.23 11.39
N LYS A 196 -6.00 52.48 11.54
CA LYS A 196 -4.66 53.06 11.71
C LYS A 196 -4.19 53.86 10.48
N LEU A 197 -4.48 53.39 9.28
CA LEU A 197 -4.16 54.13 8.05
C LEU A 197 -4.92 55.40 8.00
N THR A 198 -6.23 55.38 8.27
CA THR A 198 -7.09 56.55 8.29
C THR A 198 -6.61 57.58 9.31
N GLU A 199 -6.21 57.15 10.51
CA GLU A 199 -5.67 58.04 11.55
C GLU A 199 -4.36 58.70 11.11
N ARG A 200 -3.41 57.91 10.58
CA ARG A 200 -2.14 58.44 10.06
C ARG A 200 -2.32 59.38 8.86
N LEU A 201 -3.29 59.13 7.99
CA LEU A 201 -3.62 60.02 6.91
C LEU A 201 -4.22 61.33 7.44
N ARG A 202 -5.09 61.28 8.45
CA ARG A 202 -5.62 62.47 9.12
C ARG A 202 -4.53 63.32 9.76
N GLU A 203 -3.60 62.67 10.49
CA GLU A 203 -2.42 63.33 11.07
C GLU A 203 -1.56 63.99 9.97
N ALA A 204 -1.28 63.26 8.88
CA ALA A 204 -0.45 63.74 7.77
C ALA A 204 -1.09 64.94 7.01
N PHE A 205 -2.42 64.99 6.91
CA PHE A 205 -3.13 66.10 6.32
C PHE A 205 -3.32 67.30 7.27
N GLY A 206 -2.76 67.23 8.49
CA GLY A 206 -2.85 68.34 9.46
C GLY A 206 -4.24 68.57 10.06
N LEU A 207 -5.19 67.60 9.85
CA LEU A 207 -6.54 67.69 10.37
C LEU A 207 -6.65 67.35 11.86
N ALA A 208 -5.58 66.87 12.46
CA ALA A 208 -5.52 66.48 13.88
C ALA A 208 -4.18 66.80 14.54
N ALA A 209 -3.26 67.55 13.90
CA ALA A 209 -1.94 67.88 14.48
C ALA A 209 -2.04 69.02 15.46
N PRO A 210 -1.43 68.93 16.66
CA PRO A 210 -1.22 70.08 17.55
C PRO A 210 -0.38 71.12 16.82
N GLU A 211 -0.67 72.43 17.06
CA GLU A 211 0.08 73.55 16.50
C GLU A 211 1.58 73.37 16.83
N GLY A 212 2.43 73.24 15.78
CA GLY A 212 3.89 73.18 15.91
C GLY A 212 4.59 71.93 15.36
N THR A 213 3.88 70.91 14.85
CA THR A 213 4.49 69.77 14.15
C THR A 213 4.79 70.10 12.70
N PRO A 214 6.01 69.80 12.16
CA PRO A 214 6.32 70.05 10.75
C PRO A 214 5.43 69.14 9.86
N ALA A 215 4.71 69.76 8.91
CA ALA A 215 3.93 69.04 7.92
C ALA A 215 4.84 68.14 7.07
N LEU A 216 4.46 66.86 6.94
CA LEU A 216 5.15 65.91 6.05
C LEU A 216 5.23 66.45 4.64
N THR A 217 6.36 66.30 3.99
CA THR A 217 6.53 66.63 2.58
C THR A 217 5.64 65.73 1.71
N ARG A 218 5.27 66.24 0.50
CA ARG A 218 4.46 65.45 -0.45
C ARG A 218 5.08 64.12 -0.82
N ASP A 219 6.40 64.03 -0.85
CA ASP A 219 7.14 62.82 -1.17
C ASP A 219 7.11 61.80 -0.02
N GLU A 220 7.25 62.28 1.23
CA GLU A 220 7.12 61.41 2.44
C GLU A 220 5.70 60.87 2.58
N LEU A 221 4.69 61.66 2.28
CA LEU A 221 3.30 61.24 2.28
C LEU A 221 3.04 60.15 1.19
N SER A 222 3.56 60.38 0.01
CA SER A 222 3.44 59.47 -1.14
C SER A 222 4.08 58.13 -0.87
N GLU A 223 5.25 58.12 -0.21
CA GLU A 223 5.97 56.89 0.16
C GLU A 223 5.23 56.14 1.26
N ARG A 224 4.68 56.81 2.28
CA ARG A 224 3.85 56.17 3.32
C ARG A 224 2.59 55.52 2.74
N ILE A 225 1.89 56.23 1.84
CA ILE A 225 0.71 55.68 1.17
C ILE A 225 1.07 54.41 0.39
N ARG A 226 2.20 54.38 -0.32
CA ARG A 226 2.67 53.22 -1.04
C ARG A 226 2.99 52.02 -0.12
N GLN A 227 3.68 52.27 0.99
CA GLN A 227 4.01 51.26 1.98
C GLN A 227 2.74 50.66 2.60
N GLU A 228 1.78 51.48 2.99
CA GLU A 228 0.53 51.00 3.58
C GLU A 228 -0.36 50.28 2.57
N ALA A 229 -0.39 50.71 1.30
CA ALA A 229 -1.09 50.00 0.23
C ALA A 229 -0.50 48.63 -0.02
N THR A 230 0.82 48.46 0.07
CA THR A 230 1.52 47.19 -0.05
C THR A 230 1.13 46.24 1.08
N VAL A 231 1.15 46.71 2.34
CA VAL A 231 0.75 45.91 3.51
C VAL A 231 -0.73 45.51 3.45
N TYR A 232 -1.60 46.40 2.95
CA TYR A 232 -3.01 46.09 2.75
C TYR A 232 -3.22 45.00 1.69
N GLY A 233 -2.48 45.08 0.58
CA GLY A 233 -2.50 44.07 -0.48
C GLY A 233 -2.11 42.66 0.07
N ILE A 234 -1.05 42.59 0.85
CA ILE A 234 -0.61 41.32 1.47
C ILE A 234 -1.70 40.71 2.36
N ARG A 235 -2.47 41.50 3.09
CA ARG A 235 -3.53 41.03 4.00
C ARG A 235 -4.76 40.52 3.25
N ILE A 236 -5.13 41.16 2.14
CA ILE A 236 -6.21 40.67 1.26
C ILE A 236 -5.79 39.32 0.68
N ASP A 237 -4.56 39.21 0.24
CA ASP A 237 -4.00 37.96 -0.28
C ASP A 237 -4.02 36.81 0.76
N ILE A 238 -3.72 37.11 2.04
CA ILE A 238 -3.82 36.12 3.14
C ILE A 238 -5.26 35.62 3.29
N ALA A 239 -6.26 36.50 3.22
CA ALA A 239 -7.67 36.12 3.29
C ALA A 239 -8.08 35.21 2.13
N GLU A 240 -7.56 35.47 0.94
CA GLU A 240 -7.79 34.65 -0.25
C GLU A 240 -7.16 33.27 -0.11
N GLU A 241 -5.89 33.18 0.34
CA GLU A 241 -5.21 31.91 0.51
C GLU A 241 -5.86 31.05 1.62
N LEU A 242 -6.33 31.66 2.72
CA LEU A 242 -7.10 30.94 3.74
C LEU A 242 -8.41 30.37 3.18
N SER A 243 -9.12 31.14 2.36
CA SER A 243 -10.34 30.67 1.72
C SER A 243 -10.10 29.52 0.75
N ARG A 244 -9.03 29.60 -0.05
CA ARG A 244 -8.59 28.51 -0.95
C ARG A 244 -8.20 27.27 -0.17
N LEU A 245 -7.39 27.42 0.89
CA LEU A 245 -6.98 26.33 1.77
C LEU A 245 -8.19 25.60 2.37
N GLN A 246 -9.19 26.37 2.86
CA GLN A 246 -10.42 25.80 3.39
C GLN A 246 -11.20 25.03 2.32
N ALA A 247 -11.30 25.56 1.10
CA ALA A 247 -11.98 24.89 0.00
C ALA A 247 -11.27 23.57 -0.38
N HIS A 248 -9.95 23.56 -0.47
CA HIS A 248 -9.16 22.37 -0.77
C HIS A 248 -9.23 21.32 0.35
N LEU A 249 -9.22 21.73 1.62
CA LEU A 249 -9.40 20.80 2.75
C LEU A 249 -10.80 20.14 2.73
N ARG A 250 -11.85 20.92 2.46
CA ARG A 250 -13.22 20.37 2.33
C ARG A 250 -13.35 19.38 1.17
N GLU A 251 -12.75 19.72 0.02
CA GLU A 251 -12.73 18.81 -1.14
C GLU A 251 -11.93 17.55 -0.83
N THR A 252 -10.78 17.66 -0.15
CA THR A 252 -9.98 16.50 0.28
C THR A 252 -10.78 15.59 1.20
N ARG A 253 -11.47 16.14 2.20
CA ARG A 253 -12.39 15.41 3.08
C ARG A 253 -13.46 14.67 2.29
N HIS A 254 -14.15 15.39 1.38
CA HIS A 254 -15.19 14.80 0.54
C HIS A 254 -14.66 13.64 -0.31
N LEU A 255 -13.47 13.77 -0.90
CA LEU A 255 -12.81 12.69 -1.65
C LEU A 255 -12.55 11.47 -0.77
N LEU A 256 -12.01 11.66 0.42
CA LEU A 256 -11.72 10.57 1.37
C LEU A 256 -13.02 9.85 1.82
N GLU A 257 -14.11 10.59 2.04
CA GLU A 257 -15.42 10.03 2.41
C GLU A 257 -16.01 9.22 1.25
N LYS A 258 -15.99 9.76 0.03
CA LYS A 258 -16.51 9.11 -1.18
C LYS A 258 -15.76 7.83 -1.51
N GLY A 259 -14.45 7.80 -1.33
CA GLY A 259 -13.62 6.63 -1.64
C GLY A 259 -13.45 6.39 -3.14
N GLY A 260 -12.85 5.25 -3.49
CA GLY A 260 -12.54 4.87 -4.87
C GLY A 260 -11.05 4.98 -5.19
N GLN A 261 -10.71 5.12 -6.47
CA GLN A 261 -9.32 5.28 -6.93
C GLN A 261 -8.87 6.75 -6.77
N LEU A 262 -8.41 7.10 -5.58
CA LEU A 262 -8.15 8.49 -5.21
C LEU A 262 -6.69 8.94 -5.38
N GLY A 263 -5.72 8.03 -5.54
CA GLY A 263 -4.29 8.34 -5.45
C GLY A 263 -3.88 9.62 -6.19
N LYS A 264 -4.10 9.69 -7.52
CA LYS A 264 -3.73 10.88 -8.30
C LYS A 264 -4.45 12.17 -7.87
N ARG A 265 -5.70 12.03 -7.41
CA ARG A 265 -6.51 13.17 -7.02
C ARG A 265 -6.08 13.69 -5.65
N LEU A 266 -5.74 12.80 -4.74
CA LEU A 266 -5.14 13.15 -3.46
C LEU A 266 -3.76 13.78 -3.63
N ASP A 267 -2.89 13.22 -4.49
CA ASP A 267 -1.58 13.83 -4.80
C ASP A 267 -1.72 15.27 -5.28
N PHE A 268 -2.68 15.53 -6.18
CA PHE A 268 -2.97 16.89 -6.65
C PHE A 268 -3.45 17.80 -5.49
N MET A 269 -4.41 17.32 -4.68
CA MET A 269 -4.91 18.08 -3.54
C MET A 269 -3.82 18.39 -2.52
N MET A 270 -2.91 17.43 -2.26
CA MET A 270 -1.77 17.65 -1.36
C MET A 270 -0.80 18.70 -1.89
N GLN A 271 -0.57 18.74 -3.22
CA GLN A 271 0.25 19.77 -3.84
C GLN A 271 -0.37 21.16 -3.70
N GLU A 272 -1.69 21.28 -3.93
CA GLU A 272 -2.40 22.56 -3.76
C GLU A 272 -2.43 23.00 -2.28
N LEU A 273 -2.72 22.09 -1.34
CA LEU A 273 -2.69 22.39 0.08
C LEU A 273 -1.30 22.87 0.54
N ASN A 274 -0.24 22.23 0.08
CA ASN A 274 1.13 22.63 0.38
C ASN A 274 1.46 24.00 -0.24
N ARG A 275 1.05 24.25 -1.46
CA ARG A 275 1.21 25.53 -2.13
C ARG A 275 0.53 26.67 -1.36
N GLU A 276 -0.76 26.51 -0.99
CA GLU A 276 -1.50 27.52 -0.25
C GLU A 276 -0.91 27.76 1.15
N ALA A 277 -0.50 26.67 1.84
CA ALA A 277 0.16 26.76 3.15
C ALA A 277 1.50 27.51 3.09
N ASN A 278 2.34 27.23 2.09
CA ASN A 278 3.62 27.91 1.88
C ASN A 278 3.44 29.38 1.51
N THR A 279 2.47 29.68 0.65
CA THR A 279 2.14 31.07 0.27
C THR A 279 1.64 31.85 1.49
N LEU A 280 0.77 31.24 2.28
CA LEU A 280 0.28 31.81 3.53
C LEU A 280 1.43 32.09 4.50
N GLY A 281 2.32 31.11 4.72
CA GLY A 281 3.49 31.23 5.58
C GLY A 281 4.45 32.36 5.16
N SER A 282 4.73 32.46 3.86
CA SER A 282 5.60 33.51 3.31
C SER A 282 5.01 34.92 3.44
N LYS A 283 3.70 35.06 3.16
CA LYS A 283 2.98 36.32 3.30
C LYS A 283 2.79 36.74 4.78
N ALA A 284 2.54 35.77 5.66
CA ALA A 284 2.45 36.01 7.09
C ALA A 284 3.79 36.45 7.69
N ALA A 285 4.91 35.87 7.23
CA ALA A 285 6.25 36.26 7.66
C ALA A 285 6.61 37.71 7.26
N GLN A 286 6.11 38.17 6.11
CA GLN A 286 6.30 39.54 5.65
C GLN A 286 5.38 40.55 6.39
N GLY A 287 4.25 40.09 6.89
CA GLY A 287 3.21 40.97 7.46
C GLY A 287 3.17 41.07 9.00
N THR A 288 3.53 40.05 9.75
CA THR A 288 3.52 40.09 11.25
C THR A 288 4.17 38.83 11.84
N GLY A 289 5.18 39.01 12.69
CA GLY A 289 5.92 37.89 13.33
C GLY A 289 5.15 37.03 14.35
N ARG A 290 3.83 37.17 14.48
CA ARG A 290 3.00 36.39 15.42
C ARG A 290 2.05 35.35 14.76
N CYS A 291 1.84 35.41 13.44
CA CYS A 291 1.05 34.39 12.73
C CYS A 291 1.91 33.19 12.29
N ILE A 292 3.22 33.24 12.43
CA ILE A 292 4.19 32.27 11.90
C ILE A 292 4.05 30.90 12.59
N ASP A 293 3.73 30.87 13.88
CA ASP A 293 3.65 29.60 14.62
C ASP A 293 2.50 28.70 14.17
N GLY A 294 1.37 29.27 13.72
CA GLY A 294 0.23 28.51 13.22
C GLY A 294 0.45 27.92 11.82
N ALA A 295 1.03 28.69 10.90
CA ALA A 295 1.29 28.24 9.51
C ALA A 295 2.41 27.19 9.46
N GLN A 296 3.47 27.35 10.28
CA GLN A 296 4.54 26.34 10.41
C GLN A 296 4.06 25.03 11.08
N ALA A 297 2.99 25.08 11.89
CA ALA A 297 2.38 23.89 12.44
C ALA A 297 1.67 23.06 11.36
N VAL A 298 1.06 23.73 10.36
CA VAL A 298 0.43 23.07 9.20
C VAL A 298 1.51 22.42 8.31
N ASP A 299 2.61 23.15 8.02
CA ASP A 299 3.70 22.65 7.19
C ASP A 299 4.43 21.44 7.85
N ARG A 300 4.62 21.48 9.19
CA ARG A 300 5.19 20.34 9.94
C ARG A 300 4.26 19.14 10.07
N ALA A 301 2.95 19.32 10.00
CA ALA A 301 2.00 18.23 9.99
C ALA A 301 2.02 17.52 8.63
N ASP A 302 2.17 18.28 7.53
CA ASP A 302 2.22 17.76 6.16
C ASP A 302 3.57 17.08 5.86
N ALA A 303 4.69 17.64 6.34
CA ALA A 303 6.02 17.01 6.21
C ALA A 303 6.15 15.68 6.97
N ARG A 304 5.29 15.42 7.98
CA ARG A 304 5.22 14.12 8.67
C ARG A 304 4.32 13.11 7.98
N ALA A 305 3.46 13.56 7.07
CA ALA A 305 2.68 12.71 6.15
C ALA A 305 3.45 12.36 4.86
N GLY A 306 4.72 12.77 4.77
CA GLY A 306 5.62 12.58 3.64
C GLY A 306 6.01 11.12 3.38
N PRO A 307 6.76 10.89 2.27
CA PRO A 307 6.75 9.63 1.53
C PRO A 307 7.30 8.47 2.35
N GLU A 308 6.69 7.33 2.12
CA GLU A 308 7.07 5.94 2.44
C GLU A 308 8.44 5.71 3.12
N PRO A 309 8.50 4.90 4.17
CA PRO A 309 9.77 4.35 4.60
C PRO A 309 10.34 3.49 3.47
N ARG A 310 11.40 3.97 2.82
CA ARG A 310 12.25 3.14 1.96
C ARG A 310 12.82 2.04 2.84
N ILE A 311 12.26 0.87 2.74
CA ILE A 311 12.92 -0.34 3.22
C ILE A 311 13.98 -0.66 2.14
N THR A 312 15.21 -0.26 2.40
CA THR A 312 16.39 -0.77 1.71
C THR A 312 16.76 -2.15 2.26
N PRO A 313 17.48 -2.99 1.48
CA PRO A 313 17.44 -4.45 1.44
C PRO A 313 17.92 -5.16 2.69
#